data_ceaa40ceb15d542729ec7d3ed7ae91fa
#
_entry.id   ceaa40ceb15d542729ec7d3ed7ae91fa
#
_cell.length_a   1.000
_cell.length_b   1.000
_cell.length_c   1.000
_cell.angle_alpha   90.00
_cell.angle_beta   90.00
_cell.angle_gamma   90.00
#
_symmetry.space_group_name_H-M   'P 1'
#
loop_
_entity.id
_entity.type
_entity.pdbx_description
1 polymer ?
#
loop_
_entity_poly.entity_id
_entity_poly.type
_entity_poly.pdbx_seq_one_letter_code
_entity_poly.pdbx_strand_id
1 'polypeptide(L)'
;LGIDFLFVDEAHHFKNIRPITGLGNVAGITNTTSKKNVDMEMKVRQVQAEHGDRNVVFATGTPVSNSISELFTMMNYIQPDVLERYQVSNFDSWVGAFGNIENSMELAPTGDKYQPKKRFKKFVNLPELMRIYKETADIQTSDMLDLPVPEAKIIAVESKLTQAQKYYLEELVERSDAIKSGSVDPSRDNMLKITGEARKLAIDMRLIDPVYTLSDNQKILQVVDNVERIYLEGAGEKATQMIFSDIGTPKSKEEGFDVYNELKALLVERGIPKEEIAFVHDANTDEKKNSLSRNVNSGEVRILMASTEKGGTGLNVQSRMKAVHHLDVPWRPSDVGRILRTFKIKKNVEVTDNGKDNF
;
A
#
# COMPACT_ATOMS: atom_id res chain seq x y z
N LEU A 1 -25.55 -3.67 -24.63
CA LEU A 1 -24.71 -4.85 -24.45
C LEU A 1 -25.47 -6.05 -23.87
N GLY A 2 -26.73 -5.86 -23.39
CA GLY A 2 -27.54 -6.94 -22.81
C GLY A 2 -26.92 -7.52 -21.54
N ILE A 3 -26.32 -6.66 -20.69
CA ILE A 3 -25.76 -7.05 -19.41
C ILE A 3 -26.80 -6.78 -18.34
N ASP A 4 -27.31 -7.84 -17.72
CA ASP A 4 -28.36 -7.75 -16.69
C ASP A 4 -27.79 -7.67 -15.27
N PHE A 5 -26.54 -8.08 -15.04
CA PHE A 5 -25.88 -8.15 -13.74
C PHE A 5 -24.41 -7.73 -13.81
N LEU A 6 -23.96 -6.96 -12.83
CA LEU A 6 -22.57 -6.52 -12.70
C LEU A 6 -22.00 -6.93 -11.35
N PHE A 7 -21.03 -7.86 -11.35
CA PHE A 7 -20.23 -8.21 -10.18
C PHE A 7 -18.85 -7.60 -10.30
N VAL A 8 -18.43 -6.84 -9.30
CA VAL A 8 -17.14 -6.16 -9.28
C VAL A 8 -16.36 -6.63 -8.07
N ASP A 9 -15.36 -7.48 -8.31
CA ASP A 9 -14.39 -7.86 -7.29
C ASP A 9 -13.31 -6.79 -7.16
N GLU A 10 -12.72 -6.67 -5.96
CA GLU A 10 -11.75 -5.62 -5.61
C GLU A 10 -12.27 -4.21 -5.96
N ALA A 11 -13.55 -3.97 -5.66
CA ALA A 11 -14.26 -2.74 -6.00
C ALA A 11 -13.59 -1.46 -5.48
N HIS A 12 -12.70 -1.57 -4.48
CA HIS A 12 -11.91 -0.45 -3.98
C HIS A 12 -11.02 0.21 -5.05
N HIS A 13 -10.78 -0.44 -6.18
CA HIS A 13 -10.08 0.17 -7.31
C HIS A 13 -10.89 1.27 -8.01
N PHE A 14 -12.20 1.35 -7.76
CA PHE A 14 -13.12 2.30 -8.41
C PHE A 14 -13.64 3.41 -7.49
N LYS A 15 -13.10 3.55 -6.28
CA LYS A 15 -13.57 4.52 -5.27
C LYS A 15 -13.01 5.93 -5.41
N ASN A 16 -12.03 6.17 -6.28
CA ASN A 16 -11.38 7.47 -6.46
C ASN A 16 -12.17 8.35 -7.44
N ILE A 17 -13.33 8.81 -7.03
CA ILE A 17 -14.11 9.83 -7.71
C ILE A 17 -14.08 11.10 -6.87
N ARG A 18 -13.70 12.21 -7.51
CA ARG A 18 -13.76 13.52 -6.85
C ARG A 18 -15.23 13.91 -6.64
N PRO A 19 -15.68 14.09 -5.40
CA PRO A 19 -17.03 14.58 -5.16
C PRO A 19 -17.19 16.02 -5.64
N ILE A 20 -18.38 16.37 -6.06
CA ILE A 20 -18.76 17.77 -6.29
C ILE A 20 -18.99 18.38 -4.90
N THR A 21 -18.19 19.38 -4.53
CA THR A 21 -18.19 19.94 -3.18
C THR A 21 -17.74 21.39 -3.16
N GLY A 22 -18.33 22.17 -2.25
CA GLY A 22 -17.87 23.51 -1.87
C GLY A 22 -16.73 23.50 -0.84
N LEU A 23 -16.34 22.33 -0.31
CA LEU A 23 -15.28 22.19 0.69
C LEU A 23 -13.90 22.26 0.02
N GLY A 24 -13.35 23.46 -0.09
CA GLY A 24 -12.01 23.67 -0.65
C GLY A 24 -10.88 23.34 0.33
N ASN A 25 -9.76 22.83 -0.19
CA ASN A 25 -8.50 22.60 0.54
C ASN A 25 -8.61 21.77 1.83
N VAL A 26 -9.49 20.76 1.85
CA VAL A 26 -9.64 19.82 2.96
C VAL A 26 -8.91 18.53 2.65
N ALA A 27 -7.90 18.19 3.44
CA ALA A 27 -7.22 16.90 3.34
C ALA A 27 -8.18 15.76 3.77
N GLY A 28 -8.07 14.58 3.13
CA GLY A 28 -8.99 13.47 3.37
C GLY A 28 -10.22 13.49 2.44
N ILE A 29 -10.28 14.43 1.50
CA ILE A 29 -11.24 14.44 0.38
C ILE A 29 -10.48 14.13 -0.91
N THR A 30 -11.03 13.23 -1.72
CA THR A 30 -10.43 12.86 -3.01
C THR A 30 -10.42 14.04 -3.98
N ASN A 31 -9.25 14.39 -4.50
CA ASN A 31 -9.07 15.56 -5.39
C ASN A 31 -9.07 15.21 -6.87
N THR A 32 -8.93 13.94 -7.20
CA THR A 32 -8.77 13.47 -8.59
C THR A 32 -9.81 12.42 -8.93
N THR A 33 -10.18 12.36 -10.21
CA THR A 33 -11.02 11.31 -10.76
C THR A 33 -10.27 10.60 -11.87
N SER A 34 -10.19 9.29 -11.81
CA SER A 34 -9.58 8.51 -12.89
C SER A 34 -10.60 8.17 -13.97
N LYS A 35 -10.15 8.07 -15.22
CA LYS A 35 -11.02 7.69 -16.36
C LYS A 35 -11.73 6.36 -16.13
N LYS A 36 -11.03 5.37 -15.53
CA LYS A 36 -11.63 4.06 -15.23
C LYS A 36 -12.78 4.13 -14.24
N ASN A 37 -12.75 5.10 -13.30
CA ASN A 37 -13.80 5.25 -12.30
C ASN A 37 -15.05 5.90 -12.90
N VAL A 38 -14.87 6.86 -13.80
CA VAL A 38 -16.00 7.45 -14.58
C VAL A 38 -16.65 6.38 -15.46
N ASP A 39 -15.84 5.58 -16.14
CA ASP A 39 -16.33 4.47 -16.98
C ASP A 39 -17.11 3.44 -16.14
N MET A 40 -16.63 3.08 -14.97
CA MET A 40 -17.34 2.19 -14.04
C MET A 40 -18.66 2.82 -13.58
N GLU A 41 -18.65 4.11 -13.22
CA GLU A 41 -19.85 4.81 -12.77
C GLU A 41 -20.94 4.79 -13.88
N MET A 42 -20.58 5.08 -15.12
CA MET A 42 -21.52 5.02 -16.24
C MET A 42 -22.12 3.62 -16.42
N LYS A 43 -21.29 2.56 -16.31
CA LYS A 43 -21.77 1.17 -16.41
C LYS A 43 -22.71 0.79 -15.28
N VAL A 44 -22.36 1.18 -14.04
CA VAL A 44 -23.21 0.95 -12.86
C VAL A 44 -24.57 1.64 -13.05
N ARG A 45 -24.56 2.93 -13.42
CA ARG A 45 -25.79 3.69 -13.64
C ARG A 45 -26.65 3.12 -14.74
N GLN A 46 -26.04 2.61 -15.83
CA GLN A 46 -26.78 1.98 -16.92
C GLN A 46 -27.51 0.72 -16.44
N VAL A 47 -26.82 -0.18 -15.71
CA VAL A 47 -27.42 -1.41 -15.18
C VAL A 47 -28.52 -1.06 -14.18
N GLN A 48 -28.30 -0.12 -13.29
CA GLN A 48 -29.28 0.31 -12.30
C GLN A 48 -30.52 0.94 -12.94
N ALA A 49 -30.35 1.76 -13.96
CA ALA A 49 -31.48 2.38 -14.69
C ALA A 49 -32.40 1.36 -15.36
N GLU A 50 -31.82 0.25 -15.84
CA GLU A 50 -32.60 -0.84 -16.49
C GLU A 50 -33.28 -1.76 -15.46
N HIS A 51 -32.75 -1.83 -14.22
CA HIS A 51 -33.19 -2.81 -13.23
C HIS A 51 -33.65 -2.19 -11.86
N GLY A 52 -34.00 -0.91 -11.83
CA GLY A 52 -34.54 -0.25 -10.64
C GLY A 52 -33.57 -0.21 -9.47
N ASP A 53 -32.37 0.36 -9.70
CA ASP A 53 -31.25 0.51 -8.75
C ASP A 53 -30.71 -0.81 -8.18
N ARG A 54 -30.85 -1.91 -8.94
CA ARG A 54 -30.42 -3.25 -8.56
C ARG A 54 -29.38 -3.81 -9.52
N ASN A 55 -29.03 -5.08 -9.28
CA ASN A 55 -28.19 -5.92 -10.15
C ASN A 55 -26.72 -5.48 -10.23
N VAL A 56 -26.25 -4.73 -9.22
CA VAL A 56 -24.83 -4.38 -9.07
C VAL A 56 -24.35 -4.88 -7.72
N VAL A 57 -23.28 -5.67 -7.71
CA VAL A 57 -22.64 -6.21 -6.50
C VAL A 57 -21.17 -5.83 -6.49
N PHE A 58 -20.75 -5.16 -5.42
CA PHE A 58 -19.37 -4.81 -5.17
C PHE A 58 -18.81 -5.65 -4.04
N ALA A 59 -17.66 -6.29 -4.26
CA ALA A 59 -16.92 -7.02 -3.24
C ALA A 59 -15.56 -6.34 -3.00
N THR A 60 -15.21 -6.11 -1.73
CA THR A 60 -13.90 -5.56 -1.36
C THR A 60 -13.59 -5.76 0.12
N GLY A 61 -12.33 -6.07 0.43
CA GLY A 61 -11.83 -6.07 1.81
C GLY A 61 -11.45 -4.69 2.36
N THR A 62 -11.44 -3.63 1.54
CA THR A 62 -10.98 -2.29 1.91
C THR A 62 -11.82 -1.18 1.28
N PRO A 63 -13.09 -1.03 1.69
CA PRO A 63 -13.98 -0.01 1.12
C PRO A 63 -13.46 1.41 1.33
N VAL A 64 -12.72 1.64 2.42
CA VAL A 64 -12.05 2.91 2.75
C VAL A 64 -10.58 2.63 3.03
N SER A 65 -9.66 3.38 2.43
CA SER A 65 -8.21 3.21 2.67
C SER A 65 -7.41 4.51 2.76
N ASN A 66 -7.66 5.49 1.90
CA ASN A 66 -6.88 6.72 1.83
C ASN A 66 -7.68 7.96 2.22
N SER A 67 -8.95 7.96 1.92
CA SER A 67 -9.82 9.12 2.08
C SER A 67 -11.17 8.70 2.63
N ILE A 68 -11.65 9.43 3.62
CA ILE A 68 -12.97 9.18 4.20
C ILE A 68 -14.08 9.39 3.16
N SER A 69 -13.86 10.25 2.16
CA SER A 69 -14.79 10.45 1.04
C SER A 69 -14.98 9.20 0.15
N GLU A 70 -14.08 8.23 0.25
CA GLU A 70 -14.21 6.95 -0.48
C GLU A 70 -15.48 6.19 -0.08
N LEU A 71 -15.88 6.27 1.20
CA LEU A 71 -17.13 5.64 1.66
C LEU A 71 -18.35 6.26 0.97
N PHE A 72 -18.41 7.58 0.86
CA PHE A 72 -19.48 8.24 0.12
C PHE A 72 -19.55 7.75 -1.33
N THR A 73 -18.39 7.63 -1.99
CA THR A 73 -18.34 7.12 -3.37
C THR A 73 -18.89 5.69 -3.45
N MET A 74 -18.51 4.81 -2.52
CA MET A 74 -19.04 3.44 -2.49
C MET A 74 -20.56 3.43 -2.25
N MET A 75 -21.05 4.21 -1.29
CA MET A 75 -22.50 4.34 -1.04
C MET A 75 -23.23 4.89 -2.28
N ASN A 76 -22.66 5.86 -2.97
CA ASN A 76 -23.25 6.44 -4.16
C ASN A 76 -23.32 5.45 -5.33
N TYR A 77 -22.43 4.48 -5.41
CA TYR A 77 -22.52 3.39 -6.40
C TYR A 77 -23.68 2.42 -6.09
N ILE A 78 -23.79 1.97 -4.83
CA ILE A 78 -24.61 0.80 -4.49
C ILE A 78 -25.96 1.14 -3.86
N GLN A 79 -26.15 2.38 -3.37
CA GLN A 79 -27.36 2.78 -2.65
C GLN A 79 -27.75 4.24 -2.87
N PRO A 80 -27.82 4.74 -4.12
CA PRO A 80 -28.14 6.13 -4.39
C PRO A 80 -29.54 6.52 -3.90
N ASP A 81 -30.52 5.63 -4.03
CA ASP A 81 -31.90 5.79 -3.56
C ASP A 81 -31.97 5.91 -2.03
N VAL A 82 -31.13 5.18 -1.32
CA VAL A 82 -31.03 5.27 0.17
C VAL A 82 -30.47 6.63 0.55
N LEU A 83 -29.38 7.09 -0.10
CA LEU A 83 -28.80 8.40 0.15
C LEU A 83 -29.81 9.55 -0.11
N GLU A 84 -30.63 9.42 -1.15
CA GLU A 84 -31.68 10.38 -1.47
C GLU A 84 -32.76 10.41 -0.38
N ARG A 85 -33.24 9.24 0.04
CA ARG A 85 -34.25 9.07 1.09
C ARG A 85 -33.83 9.71 2.43
N TYR A 86 -32.54 9.66 2.75
CA TYR A 86 -31.95 10.30 3.95
C TYR A 86 -31.48 11.73 3.71
N GLN A 87 -31.70 12.32 2.51
CA GLN A 87 -31.32 13.67 2.14
C GLN A 87 -29.81 13.95 2.23
N VAL A 88 -29.00 12.94 2.01
CA VAL A 88 -27.52 13.01 2.02
C VAL A 88 -26.92 12.56 0.70
N SER A 89 -27.65 12.72 -0.40
CA SER A 89 -27.22 12.32 -1.74
C SER A 89 -26.10 13.21 -2.33
N ASN A 90 -25.97 14.46 -1.85
CA ASN A 90 -24.80 15.26 -2.18
C ASN A 90 -23.72 15.17 -1.09
N PHE A 91 -22.45 15.32 -1.51
CA PHE A 91 -21.32 15.12 -0.63
C PHE A 91 -21.27 16.09 0.55
N ASP A 92 -21.64 17.37 0.35
CA ASP A 92 -21.58 18.38 1.41
C ASP A 92 -22.62 18.11 2.51
N SER A 93 -23.84 17.67 2.13
CA SER A 93 -24.86 17.23 3.09
C SER A 93 -24.43 15.97 3.84
N TRP A 94 -23.82 15.00 3.13
CA TRP A 94 -23.30 13.78 3.74
C TRP A 94 -22.19 14.09 4.74
N VAL A 95 -21.24 14.97 4.37
CA VAL A 95 -20.20 15.45 5.29
C VAL A 95 -20.80 16.20 6.48
N GLY A 96 -21.82 17.02 6.25
CA GLY A 96 -22.54 17.74 7.33
C GLY A 96 -23.15 16.78 8.37
N ALA A 97 -23.65 15.62 7.92
CA ALA A 97 -24.26 14.62 8.79
C ALA A 97 -23.24 13.68 9.46
N PHE A 98 -22.17 13.31 8.76
CA PHE A 98 -21.29 12.22 9.16
C PHE A 98 -19.81 12.59 9.25
N GLY A 99 -19.42 13.78 8.83
CA GLY A 99 -18.04 14.21 8.75
C GLY A 99 -17.66 15.20 9.84
N ASN A 100 -16.45 15.04 10.38
CA ASN A 100 -15.84 16.06 11.22
C ASN A 100 -14.61 16.61 10.51
N ILE A 101 -14.62 17.91 10.22
CA ILE A 101 -13.50 18.64 9.63
C ILE A 101 -12.85 19.47 10.73
N GLU A 102 -11.62 19.15 11.07
CA GLU A 102 -10.83 19.81 12.10
C GLU A 102 -9.59 20.48 11.51
N ASN A 103 -9.18 21.59 12.13
CA ASN A 103 -7.85 22.14 11.94
C ASN A 103 -6.91 21.43 12.93
N SER A 104 -5.95 20.69 12.43
CA SER A 104 -4.96 20.01 13.26
C SER A 104 -3.56 20.50 12.90
N MET A 105 -2.67 20.49 13.89
CA MET A 105 -1.24 20.67 13.65
C MET A 105 -0.70 19.31 13.21
N GLU A 106 -0.26 19.22 11.98
CA GLU A 106 0.33 18.01 11.41
C GLU A 106 1.83 18.21 11.19
N LEU A 107 2.59 17.16 11.42
CA LEU A 107 4.02 17.18 11.13
C LEU A 107 4.21 17.41 9.62
N ALA A 108 5.08 18.32 9.27
CA ALA A 108 5.44 18.54 7.87
C ALA A 108 6.07 17.27 7.27
N PRO A 109 5.97 17.05 5.95
CA PRO A 109 6.59 15.89 5.31
C PRO A 109 8.10 15.75 5.55
N THR A 110 8.76 16.82 5.93
CA THR A 110 10.18 16.89 6.31
C THR A 110 10.46 16.45 7.75
N GLY A 111 9.42 16.29 8.59
CA GLY A 111 9.59 15.90 9.98
C GLY A 111 10.11 16.99 10.92
N ASP A 112 10.42 18.20 10.43
CA ASP A 112 11.12 19.27 11.15
C ASP A 112 10.19 20.21 11.93
N LYS A 113 8.94 20.37 11.47
CA LYS A 113 7.98 21.31 12.06
C LYS A 113 6.53 20.91 11.89
N TYR A 114 5.68 21.43 12.76
CA TYR A 114 4.23 21.30 12.66
C TYR A 114 3.63 22.44 11.83
N GLN A 115 2.64 22.10 11.00
CA GLN A 115 1.90 23.05 10.19
C GLN A 115 0.38 22.86 10.38
N PRO A 116 -0.44 23.94 10.38
CA PRO A 116 -1.88 23.81 10.45
C PRO A 116 -2.42 23.21 9.15
N LYS A 117 -3.25 22.20 9.26
CA LYS A 117 -3.91 21.56 8.13
C LYS A 117 -5.37 21.30 8.42
N LYS A 118 -6.23 21.74 7.51
CA LYS A 118 -7.66 21.42 7.57
C LYS A 118 -7.87 20.03 7.01
N ARG A 119 -8.46 19.14 7.81
CA ARG A 119 -8.63 17.73 7.45
C ARG A 119 -10.01 17.21 7.80
N PHE A 120 -10.57 16.39 6.92
CA PHE A 120 -11.66 15.48 7.26
C PHE A 120 -11.06 14.34 8.09
N LYS A 121 -11.19 14.42 9.43
CA LYS A 121 -10.38 13.63 10.37
C LYS A 121 -11.07 12.34 10.81
N LYS A 122 -12.37 12.41 11.07
CA LYS A 122 -13.13 11.28 11.60
C LYS A 122 -14.60 11.33 11.19
N PHE A 123 -15.24 10.21 11.27
CA PHE A 123 -16.70 10.13 11.21
C PHE A 123 -17.31 10.58 12.53
N VAL A 124 -18.41 11.28 12.42
CA VAL A 124 -19.36 11.55 13.50
C VAL A 124 -20.65 10.79 13.21
N ASN A 125 -21.50 10.63 14.22
CA ASN A 125 -22.77 9.91 14.08
C ASN A 125 -22.59 8.52 13.41
N LEU A 126 -21.52 7.83 13.80
CA LEU A 126 -21.15 6.55 13.21
C LEU A 126 -22.25 5.46 13.30
N PRO A 127 -23.03 5.34 14.40
CA PRO A 127 -24.12 4.36 14.47
C PRO A 127 -25.15 4.56 13.35
N GLU A 128 -25.53 5.79 13.05
CA GLU A 128 -26.50 6.10 12.01
C GLU A 128 -25.91 5.84 10.62
N LEU A 129 -24.67 6.28 10.38
CA LEU A 129 -23.96 6.00 9.14
C LEU A 129 -23.88 4.48 8.88
N MET A 130 -23.53 3.70 9.90
CA MET A 130 -23.44 2.24 9.78
C MET A 130 -24.81 1.59 9.57
N ARG A 131 -25.87 2.14 10.18
CA ARG A 131 -27.24 1.68 9.96
C ARG A 131 -27.64 1.87 8.49
N ILE A 132 -27.41 3.07 7.96
CA ILE A 132 -27.72 3.40 6.56
C ILE A 132 -26.88 2.53 5.61
N TYR A 133 -25.58 2.36 5.87
CA TYR A 133 -24.69 1.57 5.02
C TYR A 133 -25.10 0.10 5.00
N LYS A 134 -25.50 -0.46 6.14
CA LYS A 134 -25.93 -1.85 6.27
C LYS A 134 -27.29 -2.15 5.63
N GLU A 135 -28.06 -1.17 5.19
CA GLU A 135 -29.28 -1.42 4.41
C GLU A 135 -28.97 -2.16 3.08
N THR A 136 -27.76 -1.97 2.56
CA THR A 136 -27.35 -2.57 1.28
C THR A 136 -26.07 -3.40 1.40
N ALA A 137 -25.21 -3.11 2.39
CA ALA A 137 -23.92 -3.77 2.55
C ALA A 137 -23.96 -4.90 3.58
N ASP A 138 -23.47 -6.07 3.20
CA ASP A 138 -23.09 -7.14 4.13
C ASP A 138 -21.63 -6.93 4.58
N ILE A 139 -21.41 -6.83 5.89
CA ILE A 139 -20.10 -6.51 6.47
C ILE A 139 -19.69 -7.69 7.34
N GLN A 140 -18.62 -8.37 6.93
CA GLN A 140 -18.00 -9.46 7.67
C GLN A 140 -16.62 -9.00 8.15
N THR A 141 -16.43 -8.90 9.46
CA THR A 141 -15.13 -8.57 10.06
C THR A 141 -14.38 -9.84 10.49
N SER A 142 -13.07 -9.76 10.65
CA SER A 142 -12.24 -10.92 10.99
C SER A 142 -12.63 -11.59 12.33
N ASP A 143 -13.17 -10.83 13.26
CA ASP A 143 -13.67 -11.29 14.54
C ASP A 143 -15.05 -11.98 14.47
N MET A 144 -15.81 -11.75 13.40
CA MET A 144 -17.07 -12.45 13.09
C MET A 144 -16.83 -13.78 12.36
N LEU A 145 -15.64 -13.94 11.80
CA LEU A 145 -15.25 -15.11 11.00
C LEU A 145 -14.26 -15.94 11.82
N ASP A 146 -14.56 -17.18 12.10
CA ASP A 146 -13.63 -18.14 12.72
C ASP A 146 -12.59 -18.59 11.67
N LEU A 147 -11.75 -17.65 11.26
CA LEU A 147 -10.71 -17.91 10.27
C LEU A 147 -9.45 -18.40 10.98
N PRO A 148 -8.80 -19.46 10.48
CA PRO A 148 -7.50 -19.88 10.97
C PRO A 148 -6.42 -18.87 10.56
N VAL A 149 -6.38 -17.74 11.26
CA VAL A 149 -5.37 -16.70 11.03
C VAL A 149 -4.13 -17.05 11.85
N PRO A 150 -2.93 -17.07 11.24
CA PRO A 150 -1.70 -17.30 11.98
C PRO A 150 -1.39 -16.14 12.94
N GLU A 151 -0.82 -16.45 14.08
CA GLU A 151 -0.21 -15.45 14.93
C GLU A 151 1.07 -14.94 14.27
N ALA A 152 1.11 -13.65 13.94
CA ALA A 152 2.30 -13.01 13.40
C ALA A 152 3.04 -12.25 14.50
N LYS A 153 4.33 -12.52 14.65
CA LYS A 153 5.21 -11.73 15.49
C LYS A 153 5.79 -10.58 14.65
N ILE A 154 5.41 -9.36 14.97
CA ILE A 154 5.92 -8.16 14.31
C ILE A 154 7.22 -7.74 15.01
N ILE A 155 8.32 -7.67 14.26
CA ILE A 155 9.64 -7.27 14.72
C ILE A 155 10.03 -5.99 13.99
N ALA A 156 10.13 -4.87 14.69
CA ALA A 156 10.71 -3.65 14.15
C ALA A 156 12.24 -3.74 14.19
N VAL A 157 12.88 -3.61 13.03
CA VAL A 157 14.33 -3.57 12.91
C VAL A 157 14.76 -2.14 12.61
N GLU A 158 15.38 -1.49 13.58
CA GLU A 158 15.83 -0.11 13.45
C GLU A 158 17.23 -0.06 12.82
N SER A 159 17.40 0.81 11.82
CA SER A 159 18.69 1.14 11.22
C SER A 159 19.11 2.55 11.65
N LYS A 160 20.36 2.72 12.07
CA LYS A 160 20.91 4.05 12.34
C LYS A 160 21.29 4.71 11.01
N LEU A 161 20.96 6.00 10.89
CA LEU A 161 21.41 6.78 9.74
C LEU A 161 22.95 6.87 9.72
N THR A 162 23.53 6.61 8.56
CA THR A 162 24.95 6.87 8.29
C THR A 162 25.22 8.37 8.21
N GLN A 163 26.49 8.76 8.23
CA GLN A 163 26.84 10.17 8.11
C GLN A 163 26.41 10.76 6.75
N ALA A 164 26.57 9.98 5.69
CA ALA A 164 26.11 10.37 4.34
C ALA A 164 24.59 10.60 4.31
N GLN A 165 23.82 9.71 4.91
CA GLN A 165 22.37 9.88 4.99
C GLN A 165 21.95 11.12 5.79
N LYS A 166 22.66 11.44 6.88
CA LYS A 166 22.37 12.65 7.67
C LYS A 166 22.60 13.92 6.87
N TYR A 167 23.73 14.03 6.16
CA TYR A 167 24.02 15.19 5.31
C TYR A 167 22.98 15.37 4.21
N TYR A 168 22.60 14.28 3.55
CA TYR A 168 21.59 14.38 2.50
C TYR A 168 20.20 14.74 3.05
N LEU A 169 19.87 14.26 4.25
CA LEU A 169 18.63 14.63 4.93
C LEU A 169 18.59 16.15 5.26
N GLU A 170 19.70 16.71 5.73
CA GLU A 170 19.84 18.15 5.95
C GLU A 170 19.61 18.95 4.65
N GLU A 171 20.17 18.49 3.54
CA GLU A 171 19.92 19.08 2.21
C GLU A 171 18.43 19.03 1.82
N LEU A 172 17.75 17.89 2.06
CA LEU A 172 16.33 17.77 1.78
C LEU A 172 15.47 18.74 2.63
N VAL A 173 15.86 18.97 3.88
CA VAL A 173 15.20 19.94 4.76
C VAL A 173 15.36 21.37 4.21
N GLU A 174 16.58 21.77 3.84
CA GLU A 174 16.84 23.10 3.24
C GLU A 174 16.05 23.30 1.94
N ARG A 175 16.03 22.33 1.05
CA ARG A 175 15.23 22.35 -0.19
C ARG A 175 13.74 22.47 0.09
N SER A 176 13.24 21.76 1.08
CA SER A 176 11.83 21.84 1.50
C SER A 176 11.48 23.26 2.00
N ASP A 177 12.35 23.89 2.75
CA ASP A 177 12.12 25.24 3.25
C ASP A 177 12.17 26.29 2.13
N ALA A 178 13.04 26.10 1.14
CA ALA A 178 13.09 26.92 -0.07
C ALA A 178 11.78 26.79 -0.90
N ILE A 179 11.23 25.60 -1.01
CA ILE A 179 9.92 25.37 -1.68
C ILE A 179 8.80 26.06 -0.91
N LYS A 180 8.76 25.90 0.42
CA LYS A 180 7.72 26.51 1.27
C LYS A 180 7.76 28.04 1.25
N SER A 181 8.93 28.64 1.12
CA SER A 181 9.08 30.09 0.99
C SER A 181 8.72 30.63 -0.40
N GLY A 182 8.47 29.74 -1.38
CA GLY A 182 8.18 30.12 -2.76
C GLY A 182 9.40 30.58 -3.56
N SER A 183 10.62 30.34 -3.06
CA SER A 183 11.86 30.75 -3.71
C SER A 183 12.30 29.81 -4.84
N VAL A 184 11.62 28.67 -5.02
CA VAL A 184 11.96 27.68 -6.04
C VAL A 184 10.76 27.41 -6.95
N ASP A 185 11.02 27.34 -8.27
CA ASP A 185 10.00 26.97 -9.25
C ASP A 185 9.56 25.51 -9.03
N PRO A 186 8.23 25.23 -8.86
CA PRO A 186 7.72 23.89 -8.65
C PRO A 186 8.06 22.87 -9.75
N SER A 187 8.40 23.34 -10.96
CA SER A 187 8.85 22.48 -12.05
C SER A 187 10.29 21.99 -11.86
N ARG A 188 11.12 22.74 -11.14
CA ARG A 188 12.50 22.37 -10.83
C ARG A 188 12.58 21.48 -9.60
N ASP A 189 11.92 21.89 -8.52
CA ASP A 189 11.85 21.11 -7.28
C ASP A 189 10.50 21.28 -6.59
N ASN A 190 10.03 20.20 -5.93
CA ASN A 190 8.73 20.18 -5.28
C ASN A 190 8.69 19.12 -4.17
N MET A 191 7.70 19.20 -3.29
CA MET A 191 7.56 18.29 -2.15
C MET A 191 7.41 16.82 -2.54
N LEU A 192 6.85 16.51 -3.72
CA LEU A 192 6.75 15.12 -4.19
C LEU A 192 8.15 14.54 -4.49
N LYS A 193 9.01 15.36 -5.10
CA LYS A 193 10.39 14.99 -5.42
C LYS A 193 11.20 14.76 -4.14
N ILE A 194 11.11 15.69 -3.19
CA ILE A 194 11.77 15.57 -1.88
C ILE A 194 11.29 14.30 -1.14
N THR A 195 9.99 14.06 -1.08
CA THR A 195 9.45 12.86 -0.44
C THR A 195 9.92 11.58 -1.14
N GLY A 196 10.00 11.59 -2.48
CA GLY A 196 10.53 10.47 -3.26
C GLY A 196 12.01 10.18 -2.94
N GLU A 197 12.82 11.23 -2.85
CA GLU A 197 14.24 11.12 -2.52
C GLU A 197 14.44 10.68 -1.05
N ALA A 198 13.66 11.21 -0.11
CA ALA A 198 13.70 10.77 1.30
C ALA A 198 13.37 9.28 1.46
N ARG A 199 12.40 8.76 0.69
CA ARG A 199 12.10 7.33 0.68
C ARG A 199 13.24 6.50 0.08
N LYS A 200 13.92 6.97 -0.95
CA LYS A 200 15.10 6.32 -1.52
C LYS A 200 16.27 6.33 -0.53
N LEU A 201 16.52 7.46 0.13
CA LEU A 201 17.53 7.61 1.18
C LEU A 201 17.32 6.59 2.32
N ALA A 202 16.07 6.37 2.72
CA ALA A 202 15.73 5.42 3.77
C ALA A 202 15.99 3.96 3.39
N ILE A 203 16.11 3.64 2.10
CA ILE A 203 16.39 2.28 1.62
C ILE A 203 17.85 2.14 1.22
N ASP A 204 18.28 2.91 0.22
CA ASP A 204 19.63 2.85 -0.31
C ASP A 204 19.99 4.14 -1.06
N MET A 205 21.07 4.79 -0.64
CA MET A 205 21.52 6.05 -1.24
C MET A 205 21.95 5.92 -2.70
N ARG A 206 22.34 4.73 -3.14
CA ARG A 206 22.67 4.45 -4.56
C ARG A 206 21.45 4.59 -5.49
N LEU A 207 20.22 4.59 -4.95
CA LEU A 207 19.00 4.94 -5.68
C LEU A 207 18.91 6.44 -6.01
N ILE A 208 19.68 7.27 -5.30
CA ILE A 208 19.74 8.73 -5.49
C ILE A 208 20.90 9.08 -6.41
N ASP A 209 22.10 8.62 -6.06
CA ASP A 209 23.32 8.87 -6.81
C ASP A 209 24.27 7.65 -6.77
N PRO A 210 24.78 7.20 -7.92
CA PRO A 210 25.73 6.08 -8.00
C PRO A 210 27.08 6.31 -7.29
N VAL A 211 27.39 7.52 -6.88
CA VAL A 211 28.60 7.85 -6.11
C VAL A 211 28.60 7.18 -4.73
N TYR A 212 27.43 6.93 -4.16
CA TYR A 212 27.32 6.25 -2.88
C TYR A 212 27.62 4.76 -3.00
N THR A 213 28.01 4.16 -1.87
CA THR A 213 28.43 2.75 -1.79
C THR A 213 27.53 1.95 -0.86
N LEU A 214 27.75 0.65 -0.81
CA LEU A 214 27.01 -0.24 0.10
C LEU A 214 27.28 0.11 1.58
N SER A 215 28.46 0.61 1.92
CA SER A 215 28.80 1.05 3.28
C SER A 215 27.99 2.23 3.79
N ASP A 216 27.38 2.99 2.87
CA ASP A 216 26.48 4.09 3.19
C ASP A 216 25.04 3.62 3.51
N ASN A 217 24.80 2.30 3.50
CA ASN A 217 23.46 1.71 3.58
C ASN A 217 23.41 0.52 4.55
N GLN A 218 22.97 0.74 5.78
CA GLN A 218 22.87 -0.35 6.77
C GLN A 218 21.63 -1.22 6.60
N LYS A 219 20.53 -0.66 6.11
CA LYS A 219 19.23 -1.35 6.00
C LYS A 219 19.30 -2.59 5.10
N ILE A 220 19.94 -2.48 3.94
CA ILE A 220 20.10 -3.59 3.00
C ILE A 220 20.84 -4.75 3.67
N LEU A 221 21.95 -4.48 4.37
CA LEU A 221 22.74 -5.49 5.07
C LEU A 221 21.92 -6.17 6.18
N GLN A 222 21.16 -5.42 6.95
CA GLN A 222 20.28 -5.98 7.99
C GLN A 222 19.20 -6.90 7.41
N VAL A 223 18.63 -6.55 6.25
CA VAL A 223 17.67 -7.44 5.57
C VAL A 223 18.37 -8.73 5.13
N VAL A 224 19.56 -8.62 4.54
CA VAL A 224 20.36 -9.80 4.13
C VAL A 224 20.65 -10.70 5.33
N ASP A 225 21.11 -10.15 6.45
CA ASP A 225 21.41 -10.89 7.67
C ASP A 225 20.17 -11.63 8.23
N ASN A 226 19.01 -10.95 8.26
CA ASN A 226 17.76 -11.55 8.71
C ASN A 226 17.27 -12.66 7.77
N VAL A 227 17.35 -12.44 6.47
CA VAL A 227 16.94 -13.43 5.46
C VAL A 227 17.85 -14.66 5.52
N GLU A 228 19.16 -14.48 5.62
CA GLU A 228 20.14 -15.58 5.76
C GLU A 228 19.86 -16.40 7.03
N ARG A 229 19.71 -15.75 8.18
CA ARG A 229 19.39 -16.43 9.45
C ARG A 229 18.15 -17.31 9.32
N ILE A 230 17.04 -16.77 8.83
CA ILE A 230 15.78 -17.49 8.71
C ILE A 230 15.87 -18.58 7.62
N TYR A 231 16.65 -18.34 6.56
CA TYR A 231 16.93 -19.35 5.53
C TYR A 231 17.63 -20.57 6.13
N LEU A 232 18.64 -20.36 6.97
CA LEU A 232 19.38 -21.45 7.63
C LEU A 232 18.52 -22.15 8.68
N GLU A 233 17.80 -21.41 9.54
CA GLU A 233 16.90 -21.96 10.55
C GLU A 233 15.78 -22.82 9.93
N GLY A 234 15.27 -22.42 8.76
CA GLY A 234 14.20 -23.10 8.05
C GLY A 234 14.65 -24.13 7.01
N ALA A 235 15.93 -24.54 7.00
CA ALA A 235 16.47 -25.43 5.96
C ALA A 235 15.77 -26.79 5.92
N GLY A 236 15.52 -27.41 7.07
CA GLY A 236 14.93 -28.75 7.17
C GLY A 236 13.52 -28.86 6.60
N GLU A 237 12.73 -27.80 6.67
CA GLU A 237 11.36 -27.73 6.16
C GLU A 237 11.25 -26.97 4.83
N LYS A 238 12.38 -26.55 4.27
CA LYS A 238 12.44 -25.67 3.09
C LYS A 238 11.54 -24.43 3.26
N ALA A 239 11.63 -23.78 4.41
CA ALA A 239 10.85 -22.61 4.72
C ALA A 239 11.09 -21.49 3.71
N THR A 240 10.04 -20.77 3.36
CA THR A 240 10.08 -19.68 2.37
C THR A 240 9.95 -18.33 3.05
N GLN A 241 10.46 -17.30 2.39
CA GLN A 241 10.41 -15.91 2.85
C GLN A 241 10.01 -14.99 1.72
N MET A 242 9.37 -13.87 2.05
CA MET A 242 9.01 -12.87 1.07
C MET A 242 9.55 -11.51 1.47
N ILE A 243 10.14 -10.80 0.50
CA ILE A 243 10.68 -9.45 0.69
C ILE A 243 9.84 -8.49 -0.14
N PHE A 244 9.27 -7.47 0.51
CA PHE A 244 8.49 -6.42 -0.16
C PHE A 244 9.30 -5.13 -0.26
N SER A 245 9.39 -4.59 -1.47
CA SER A 245 9.86 -3.22 -1.73
C SER A 245 9.15 -2.64 -2.95
N ASP A 246 8.58 -1.44 -2.78
CA ASP A 246 7.95 -0.68 -3.87
C ASP A 246 8.95 0.26 -4.55
N ILE A 247 10.14 0.43 -3.95
CA ILE A 247 11.21 1.30 -4.43
C ILE A 247 12.41 0.43 -4.85
N GLY A 248 13.08 0.83 -5.92
CA GLY A 248 14.22 0.10 -6.45
C GLY A 248 13.83 -1.25 -7.05
N THR A 249 12.68 -1.32 -7.72
CA THR A 249 12.20 -2.51 -8.43
C THR A 249 13.16 -2.91 -9.55
N PRO A 250 13.13 -4.18 -10.01
CA PRO A 250 14.11 -4.69 -10.97
C PRO A 250 14.20 -3.85 -12.24
N LYS A 251 15.42 -3.56 -12.64
CA LYS A 251 15.78 -2.86 -13.87
C LYS A 251 16.68 -3.74 -14.74
N SER A 252 16.80 -3.38 -16.01
CA SER A 252 17.88 -3.94 -16.84
C SER A 252 19.23 -3.42 -16.35
N LYS A 253 20.31 -4.18 -16.59
CA LYS A 253 21.66 -3.76 -16.19
C LYS A 253 22.08 -2.41 -16.79
N GLU A 254 21.50 -2.03 -17.93
CA GLU A 254 21.76 -0.77 -18.64
C GLU A 254 21.03 0.41 -17.98
N GLU A 255 19.98 0.15 -17.19
CA GLU A 255 19.18 1.19 -16.51
C GLU A 255 19.72 1.59 -15.14
N GLY A 256 20.81 0.98 -14.69
CA GLY A 256 21.52 1.31 -13.45
C GLY A 256 21.15 0.46 -12.24
N PHE A 257 21.45 0.99 -11.05
CA PHE A 257 21.27 0.30 -9.77
C PHE A 257 19.81 0.03 -9.43
N ASP A 258 19.52 -1.18 -8.94
CA ASP A 258 18.26 -1.55 -8.30
C ASP A 258 18.46 -2.43 -7.07
N VAL A 259 17.51 -2.34 -6.14
CA VAL A 259 17.58 -3.02 -4.83
C VAL A 259 17.38 -4.55 -4.95
N TYR A 260 16.57 -5.00 -5.91
CA TYR A 260 16.25 -6.42 -6.06
C TYR A 260 17.46 -7.23 -6.52
N ASN A 261 18.14 -6.72 -7.55
CA ASN A 261 19.36 -7.39 -8.04
C ASN A 261 20.49 -7.29 -7.01
N GLU A 262 20.61 -6.20 -6.27
CA GLU A 262 21.58 -6.07 -5.19
C GLU A 262 21.32 -7.07 -4.06
N LEU A 263 20.09 -7.14 -3.54
CA LEU A 263 19.71 -8.12 -2.52
C LEU A 263 20.00 -9.55 -3.00
N LYS A 264 19.63 -9.85 -4.25
CA LYS A 264 19.90 -11.16 -4.84
C LYS A 264 21.41 -11.46 -4.89
N ALA A 265 22.24 -10.51 -5.31
CA ALA A 265 23.69 -10.67 -5.35
C ALA A 265 24.28 -10.93 -3.95
N LEU A 266 23.90 -10.10 -2.97
CA LEU A 266 24.36 -10.26 -1.59
C LEU A 266 23.92 -11.59 -0.97
N LEU A 267 22.68 -12.02 -1.20
CA LEU A 267 22.19 -13.31 -0.70
C LEU A 267 22.94 -14.49 -1.36
N VAL A 268 23.28 -14.39 -2.64
CA VAL A 268 24.10 -15.40 -3.32
C VAL A 268 25.53 -15.42 -2.76
N GLU A 269 26.13 -14.27 -2.46
CA GLU A 269 27.43 -14.18 -1.77
C GLU A 269 27.42 -14.86 -0.39
N ARG A 270 26.27 -14.86 0.30
CA ARG A 270 26.03 -15.56 1.58
C ARG A 270 25.79 -17.07 1.40
N GLY A 271 25.87 -17.59 0.16
CA GLY A 271 25.74 -19.01 -0.14
C GLY A 271 24.32 -19.50 -0.43
N ILE A 272 23.36 -18.61 -0.62
CA ILE A 272 22.00 -19.00 -1.02
C ILE A 272 21.98 -19.25 -2.53
N PRO A 273 21.52 -20.42 -3.00
CA PRO A 273 21.48 -20.74 -4.42
C PRO A 273 20.64 -19.72 -5.22
N LYS A 274 21.19 -19.28 -6.34
CA LYS A 274 20.54 -18.27 -7.20
C LYS A 274 19.15 -18.70 -7.67
N GLU A 275 18.96 -20.00 -7.86
CA GLU A 275 17.73 -20.65 -8.33
C GLU A 275 16.62 -20.59 -7.27
N GLU A 276 16.98 -20.47 -6.00
CA GLU A 276 16.05 -20.37 -4.88
C GLU A 276 15.55 -18.94 -4.65
N ILE A 277 16.04 -17.95 -5.43
CA ILE A 277 15.69 -16.54 -5.34
C ILE A 277 14.95 -16.10 -6.60
N ALA A 278 13.70 -15.66 -6.49
CA ALA A 278 12.88 -15.23 -7.61
C ALA A 278 12.24 -13.85 -7.40
N PHE A 279 11.89 -13.19 -8.50
CA PHE A 279 11.15 -11.94 -8.53
C PHE A 279 9.75 -12.16 -9.10
N VAL A 280 8.73 -11.65 -8.42
CA VAL A 280 7.36 -11.68 -8.96
C VAL A 280 7.26 -10.90 -10.27
N HIS A 281 8.15 -9.92 -10.46
CA HIS A 281 8.23 -9.10 -11.67
C HIS A 281 8.54 -9.90 -12.96
N ASP A 282 9.17 -11.08 -12.83
CA ASP A 282 9.48 -11.95 -13.97
C ASP A 282 8.29 -12.81 -14.40
N ALA A 283 7.24 -12.88 -13.57
CA ALA A 283 6.02 -13.65 -13.82
C ALA A 283 4.92 -12.78 -14.44
N ASN A 284 5.06 -12.45 -15.73
CA ASN A 284 4.20 -11.49 -16.44
C ASN A 284 2.88 -12.10 -16.94
N THR A 285 2.74 -13.43 -16.94
CA THR A 285 1.54 -14.15 -17.36
C THR A 285 0.98 -14.98 -16.21
N ASP A 286 -0.30 -15.32 -16.29
CA ASP A 286 -0.94 -16.15 -15.25
C ASP A 286 -0.31 -17.54 -15.17
N GLU A 287 0.16 -18.11 -16.27
CA GLU A 287 0.90 -19.39 -16.28
C GLU A 287 2.21 -19.28 -15.50
N LYS A 288 2.98 -18.19 -15.71
CA LYS A 288 4.22 -17.95 -14.98
C LYS A 288 3.95 -17.68 -13.50
N LYS A 289 2.89 -16.96 -13.15
CA LYS A 289 2.48 -16.74 -11.75
C LYS A 289 2.11 -18.05 -11.07
N ASN A 290 1.34 -18.90 -11.75
CA ASN A 290 0.95 -20.20 -11.23
C ASN A 290 2.17 -21.14 -11.06
N SER A 291 3.12 -21.11 -12.00
CA SER A 291 4.37 -21.85 -11.89
C SER A 291 5.22 -21.36 -10.71
N LEU A 292 5.39 -20.04 -10.59
CA LEU A 292 6.10 -19.41 -9.48
C LEU A 292 5.47 -19.77 -8.13
N SER A 293 4.14 -19.72 -8.04
CA SER A 293 3.42 -20.11 -6.81
C SER A 293 3.66 -21.58 -6.45
N ARG A 294 3.69 -22.49 -7.43
CA ARG A 294 4.03 -23.90 -7.20
C ARG A 294 5.46 -24.06 -6.68
N ASN A 295 6.43 -23.40 -7.30
CA ASN A 295 7.86 -23.50 -6.93
C ASN A 295 8.11 -22.92 -5.53
N VAL A 296 7.41 -21.86 -5.13
CA VAL A 296 7.47 -21.33 -3.75
C VAL A 296 6.84 -22.32 -2.78
N ASN A 297 5.66 -22.86 -3.08
CA ASN A 297 4.97 -23.79 -2.20
C ASN A 297 5.67 -25.17 -2.08
N SER A 298 6.46 -25.58 -3.08
CA SER A 298 7.31 -26.78 -3.01
C SER A 298 8.61 -26.53 -2.25
N GLY A 299 9.03 -25.27 -2.10
CA GLY A 299 10.31 -24.88 -1.52
C GLY A 299 11.49 -25.00 -2.51
N GLU A 300 11.22 -25.00 -3.81
CA GLU A 300 12.24 -24.83 -4.86
C GLU A 300 12.69 -23.36 -4.95
N VAL A 301 11.76 -22.42 -4.75
CA VAL A 301 12.05 -21.01 -4.54
C VAL A 301 11.79 -20.71 -3.07
N ARG A 302 12.83 -20.34 -2.34
CA ARG A 302 12.74 -20.06 -0.90
C ARG A 302 12.72 -18.57 -0.56
N ILE A 303 13.19 -17.72 -1.47
CA ILE A 303 13.16 -16.26 -1.30
C ILE A 303 12.43 -15.65 -2.48
N LEU A 304 11.32 -14.98 -2.21
CA LEU A 304 10.51 -14.30 -3.22
C LEU A 304 10.53 -12.80 -2.97
N MET A 305 10.87 -12.00 -3.98
CA MET A 305 10.83 -10.55 -3.90
C MET A 305 9.68 -9.98 -4.73
N ALA A 306 8.94 -9.02 -4.15
CA ALA A 306 7.77 -8.42 -4.79
C ALA A 306 7.56 -6.95 -4.39
N SER A 307 6.93 -6.19 -5.27
CA SER A 307 6.27 -4.95 -4.85
C SER A 307 4.93 -5.27 -4.18
N THR A 308 4.44 -4.33 -3.36
CA THR A 308 3.13 -4.46 -2.68
C THR A 308 1.99 -4.74 -3.66
N GLU A 309 1.99 -4.07 -4.82
CA GLU A 309 0.97 -4.26 -5.85
C GLU A 309 1.03 -5.67 -6.47
N LYS A 310 2.22 -6.14 -6.86
CA LYS A 310 2.37 -7.42 -7.56
C LYS A 310 2.34 -8.63 -6.64
N GLY A 311 2.80 -8.48 -5.40
CA GLY A 311 2.88 -9.58 -4.43
C GLY A 311 1.73 -9.64 -3.45
N GLY A 312 1.00 -8.54 -3.27
CA GLY A 312 -0.11 -8.44 -2.31
C GLY A 312 -1.45 -8.99 -2.82
N THR A 313 -1.56 -9.31 -4.10
CA THR A 313 -2.80 -9.82 -4.72
C THR A 313 -2.51 -10.97 -5.68
N GLY A 314 -3.37 -12.00 -5.64
CA GLY A 314 -3.37 -13.08 -6.64
C GLY A 314 -2.23 -14.10 -6.55
N LEU A 315 -1.36 -14.04 -5.53
CA LEU A 315 -0.33 -15.04 -5.29
C LEU A 315 -0.70 -15.96 -4.11
N ASN A 316 -0.70 -17.26 -4.36
CA ASN A 316 -0.93 -18.28 -3.34
C ASN A 316 0.41 -18.95 -3.01
N VAL A 317 1.20 -18.37 -2.08
CA VAL A 317 2.59 -18.79 -1.76
C VAL A 317 2.81 -19.05 -0.27
N GLN A 318 1.73 -19.28 0.49
CA GLN A 318 1.79 -19.32 1.96
C GLN A 318 2.14 -20.69 2.56
N SER A 319 2.21 -21.77 1.79
CA SER A 319 2.34 -23.14 2.35
C SER A 319 3.56 -23.36 3.22
N ARG A 320 4.69 -22.71 2.91
CA ARG A 320 5.97 -22.78 3.61
C ARG A 320 6.46 -21.43 4.13
N MET A 321 5.62 -20.39 4.08
CA MET A 321 6.00 -19.03 4.45
C MET A 321 6.37 -18.96 5.94
N LYS A 322 7.58 -18.53 6.23
CA LYS A 322 8.15 -18.38 7.58
C LYS A 322 8.28 -16.91 7.97
N ALA A 323 8.63 -16.06 7.02
CA ALA A 323 8.83 -14.64 7.29
C ALA A 323 8.43 -13.76 6.10
N VAL A 324 8.01 -12.54 6.43
CA VAL A 324 7.76 -11.46 5.49
C VAL A 324 8.58 -10.25 5.92
N HIS A 325 9.38 -9.71 5.01
CA HIS A 325 10.23 -8.56 5.24
C HIS A 325 9.70 -7.36 4.48
N HIS A 326 9.38 -6.27 5.18
CA HIS A 326 9.06 -4.99 4.56
C HIS A 326 10.31 -4.11 4.54
N LEU A 327 10.86 -3.89 3.37
CA LEU A 327 12.03 -3.03 3.19
C LEU A 327 11.65 -1.56 3.17
N ASP A 328 10.48 -1.23 2.60
CA ASP A 328 9.88 0.09 2.67
C ASP A 328 8.47 0.02 3.25
N VAL A 329 7.98 1.17 3.71
CA VAL A 329 6.61 1.30 4.21
C VAL A 329 5.71 1.62 3.02
N PRO A 330 4.70 0.80 2.72
CA PRO A 330 3.72 1.14 1.72
C PRO A 330 2.92 2.39 2.12
N TRP A 331 2.48 3.17 1.12
CA TRP A 331 1.72 4.40 1.34
C TRP A 331 0.43 4.20 2.13
N ARG A 332 -0.12 3.01 2.10
CA ARG A 332 -1.40 2.68 2.75
C ARG A 332 -1.16 1.70 3.89
N PRO A 333 -1.50 2.05 5.13
CA PRO A 333 -1.43 1.11 6.25
C PRO A 333 -2.24 -0.18 6.02
N SER A 334 -3.34 -0.08 5.23
CA SER A 334 -4.14 -1.24 4.83
C SER A 334 -3.38 -2.27 4.00
N ASP A 335 -2.34 -1.86 3.26
CA ASP A 335 -1.55 -2.76 2.43
C ASP A 335 -0.70 -3.70 3.28
N VAL A 336 -0.14 -3.23 4.39
CA VAL A 336 0.55 -4.08 5.38
C VAL A 336 -0.42 -5.11 5.96
N GLY A 337 -1.58 -4.67 6.40
CA GLY A 337 -2.60 -5.56 6.94
C GLY A 337 -3.15 -6.56 5.92
N ARG A 338 -3.23 -6.18 4.63
CA ARG A 338 -3.63 -7.06 3.54
C ARG A 338 -2.59 -8.14 3.29
N ILE A 339 -1.31 -7.78 3.21
CA ILE A 339 -0.21 -8.73 3.05
C ILE A 339 -0.25 -9.77 4.17
N LEU A 340 -0.37 -9.35 5.42
CA LEU A 340 -0.45 -10.25 6.57
C LEU A 340 -1.65 -11.21 6.51
N ARG A 341 -2.81 -10.75 6.02
CA ARG A 341 -4.01 -11.59 5.87
C ARG A 341 -3.95 -12.53 4.66
N THR A 342 -3.30 -12.11 3.58
CA THR A 342 -3.16 -12.93 2.37
C THR A 342 -2.29 -14.16 2.65
N PHE A 343 -1.29 -14.02 3.50
CA PHE A 343 -0.43 -15.13 3.90
C PHE A 343 -1.03 -15.85 5.11
N LYS A 344 -1.96 -16.79 4.88
CA LYS A 344 -2.44 -17.74 5.91
C LYS A 344 -1.30 -18.65 6.33
N ILE A 345 -0.48 -18.22 7.28
CA ILE A 345 0.73 -18.93 7.65
C ILE A 345 0.46 -19.82 8.85
N LYS A 346 0.87 -21.07 8.75
CA LYS A 346 0.87 -22.00 9.87
C LYS A 346 1.94 -21.58 10.89
N LYS A 347 1.49 -21.20 12.11
CA LYS A 347 2.28 -20.92 13.33
C LYS A 347 3.63 -20.18 13.15
N ASN A 348 3.72 -19.00 13.77
CA ASN A 348 4.93 -18.18 13.99
C ASN A 348 5.59 -17.63 12.74
N VAL A 349 5.04 -16.51 12.22
CA VAL A 349 5.71 -15.70 11.20
C VAL A 349 6.39 -14.52 11.84
N GLU A 350 7.67 -14.35 11.53
CA GLU A 350 8.38 -13.12 11.82
C GLU A 350 8.11 -12.12 10.70
N VAL A 351 7.51 -10.98 11.03
CA VAL A 351 7.37 -9.84 10.13
C VAL A 351 8.40 -8.81 10.55
N THR A 352 9.44 -8.64 9.74
CA THR A 352 10.41 -7.58 9.95
C THR A 352 9.92 -6.32 9.26
N ASP A 353 9.47 -5.35 10.05
CA ASP A 353 9.14 -4.02 9.58
C ASP A 353 10.36 -3.11 9.76
N ASN A 354 11.15 -2.97 8.70
CA ASN A 354 12.30 -2.07 8.67
C ASN A 354 11.87 -0.62 8.37
N GLY A 355 10.56 -0.34 8.37
CA GLY A 355 10.00 0.94 7.96
C GLY A 355 9.73 1.94 9.09
N LYS A 356 9.96 1.58 10.36
CA LYS A 356 9.91 2.56 11.45
C LYS A 356 11.25 3.29 11.58
N ASP A 357 11.54 4.11 10.59
CA ASP A 357 12.44 5.22 10.81
C ASP A 357 11.63 6.30 11.55
N ASN A 358 12.04 6.65 12.76
CA ASN A 358 11.52 7.80 13.48
C ASN A 358 11.89 9.06 12.68
N PHE A 359 10.95 9.54 11.87
CA PHE A 359 10.92 10.89 11.31
C PHE A 359 9.98 11.77 12.14
#